data_c37bc64e2cfaa93600cba7a4839e3b11
#
_entry.id   c37bc64e2cfaa93600cba7a4839e3b11
#
_cell.length_a   1.000
_cell.length_b   1.000
_cell.length_c   1.000
_cell.angle_alpha   90.00
_cell.angle_beta   90.00
_cell.angle_gamma   90.00
#
_symmetry.space_group_name_H-M   'P 1'
#
loop_
_entity.id
_entity.type
_entity.pdbx_description
1 polymer ?
#
loop_
_entity_poly.entity_id
_entity_poly.type
_entity_poly.pdbx_seq_one_letter_code
_entity_poly.pdbx_strand_id
1 'polypeptide(L)'
;MTRYPVKILLAFGCTFEPESDEIFEWLMRNGYPELGALSRTIQGDTKAKDWLMEHGFPHLAAIDSAIEKEEKAEEWLIKNHFEVNLAFAKAVNRDDDATEWLEKNELQIFIILADKIHKYLEDKYLNFHKIHF
;
A
#
# COMPACT_ATOMS: atom_id res chain seq x y z
N MET A 1 -0.71 -10.63 -0.78
CA MET A 1 0.39 -9.81 -1.37
C MET A 1 1.55 -10.64 -1.92
N THR A 2 1.89 -11.73 -1.31
CA THR A 2 3.03 -12.57 -1.76
C THR A 2 2.79 -13.30 -3.08
N ARG A 3 1.56 -13.35 -3.57
CA ARG A 3 1.22 -14.01 -4.84
C ARG A 3 1.66 -13.23 -6.08
N TYR A 4 1.93 -11.93 -5.92
CA TYR A 4 2.30 -11.11 -7.06
C TYR A 4 3.77 -11.26 -7.41
N PRO A 5 4.10 -11.36 -8.71
CA PRO A 5 5.50 -11.34 -9.12
C PRO A 5 6.19 -10.05 -8.69
N VAL A 6 7.49 -10.13 -8.41
CA VAL A 6 8.26 -8.95 -7.96
C VAL A 6 8.14 -7.79 -8.94
N LYS A 7 8.17 -8.06 -10.25
CA LYS A 7 8.03 -7.02 -11.28
C LYS A 7 6.71 -6.26 -11.16
N ILE A 8 5.63 -6.97 -10.83
CA ILE A 8 4.30 -6.37 -10.68
C ILE A 8 4.26 -5.51 -9.40
N LEU A 9 4.87 -6.00 -8.33
CA LEU A 9 4.96 -5.22 -7.09
C LEU A 9 5.81 -3.97 -7.30
N LEU A 10 6.90 -4.05 -8.07
CA LEU A 10 7.70 -2.87 -8.41
C LEU A 10 6.90 -1.87 -9.24
N ALA A 11 6.10 -2.35 -10.20
CA ALA A 11 5.21 -1.49 -10.99
C ALA A 11 4.20 -0.78 -10.07
N PHE A 12 3.63 -1.52 -9.11
CA PHE A 12 2.75 -0.93 -8.10
C PHE A 12 3.47 0.19 -7.34
N GLY A 13 4.71 -0.05 -6.90
CA GLY A 13 5.51 0.96 -6.19
C GLY A 13 5.74 2.21 -7.04
N CYS A 14 5.95 2.04 -8.34
CA CYS A 14 6.16 3.15 -9.26
C CYS A 14 4.92 4.03 -9.43
N THR A 15 3.72 3.56 -9.09
CA THR A 15 2.50 4.38 -9.16
C THR A 15 2.49 5.53 -8.16
N PHE A 16 3.39 5.50 -7.17
CA PHE A 16 3.52 6.57 -6.18
C PHE A 16 4.53 7.65 -6.60
N GLU A 17 5.18 7.46 -7.75
CA GLU A 17 6.14 8.43 -8.30
C GLU A 17 5.43 9.42 -9.23
N PRO A 18 6.01 10.63 -9.46
CA PRO A 18 5.45 11.57 -10.42
C PRO A 18 5.38 10.95 -11.83
N GLU A 19 4.41 11.42 -12.62
CA GLU A 19 4.25 10.99 -14.02
C GLU A 19 4.07 9.49 -14.20
N SER A 20 3.31 8.86 -13.29
CA SER A 20 3.13 7.41 -13.23
C SER A 20 1.84 6.92 -13.91
N ASP A 21 1.14 7.77 -14.66
CA ASP A 21 -0.15 7.42 -15.26
C ASP A 21 -0.07 6.19 -16.19
N GLU A 22 1.00 6.08 -16.96
CA GLU A 22 1.18 4.95 -17.87
C GLU A 22 1.30 3.61 -17.12
N ILE A 23 2.03 3.62 -16.01
CA ILE A 23 2.22 2.41 -15.18
C ILE A 23 0.90 2.03 -14.52
N PHE A 24 0.18 3.02 -14.00
CA PHE A 24 -1.14 2.80 -13.43
C PHE A 24 -2.08 2.16 -14.46
N GLU A 25 -2.17 2.75 -15.66
CA GLU A 25 -3.01 2.23 -16.74
C GLU A 25 -2.58 0.82 -17.15
N TRP A 26 -1.27 0.57 -17.16
CA TRP A 26 -0.76 -0.75 -17.48
C TRP A 26 -1.26 -1.81 -16.50
N LEU A 27 -1.22 -1.51 -15.19
CA LEU A 27 -1.74 -2.42 -14.16
C LEU A 27 -3.23 -2.70 -14.36
N MET A 28 -4.00 -1.65 -14.64
CA MET A 28 -5.44 -1.77 -14.85
C MET A 28 -5.77 -2.68 -16.03
N ARG A 29 -4.99 -2.58 -17.13
CA ARG A 29 -5.26 -3.33 -18.36
C ARG A 29 -4.69 -4.75 -18.37
N ASN A 30 -3.69 -5.04 -17.55
CA ASN A 30 -2.97 -6.30 -17.60
C ASN A 30 -3.35 -7.28 -16.48
N GLY A 31 -4.52 -7.09 -15.88
CA GLY A 31 -5.08 -8.04 -14.93
C GLY A 31 -4.73 -7.77 -13.47
N TYR A 32 -4.27 -6.56 -13.15
CA TYR A 32 -3.95 -6.15 -11.78
C TYR A 32 -4.71 -4.89 -11.36
N PRO A 33 -6.03 -4.79 -11.69
CA PRO A 33 -6.79 -3.59 -11.32
C PRO A 33 -6.85 -3.37 -9.82
N GLU A 34 -6.77 -4.45 -9.03
CA GLU A 34 -6.78 -4.33 -7.57
C GLU A 34 -5.53 -3.59 -7.04
N LEU A 35 -4.38 -3.74 -7.70
CA LEU A 35 -3.17 -3.01 -7.29
C LEU A 35 -3.27 -1.53 -7.68
N GLY A 36 -3.86 -1.24 -8.85
CA GLY A 36 -4.16 0.14 -9.23
C GLY A 36 -5.12 0.78 -8.24
N ALA A 37 -6.17 0.06 -7.86
CA ALA A 37 -7.14 0.54 -6.89
C ALA A 37 -6.50 0.74 -5.51
N LEU A 38 -5.61 -0.15 -5.09
CA LEU A 38 -4.88 0.01 -3.82
C LEU A 38 -4.02 1.27 -3.85
N SER A 39 -3.32 1.51 -4.95
CA SER A 39 -2.52 2.72 -5.11
C SER A 39 -3.38 3.97 -4.93
N ARG A 40 -4.51 4.05 -5.63
CA ARG A 40 -5.43 5.20 -5.52
C ARG A 40 -6.03 5.32 -4.12
N THR A 41 -6.33 4.20 -3.47
CA THR A 41 -6.85 4.18 -2.10
C THR A 41 -5.84 4.82 -1.13
N ILE A 42 -4.58 4.41 -1.21
CA ILE A 42 -3.52 4.96 -0.36
C ILE A 42 -3.32 6.46 -0.66
N GLN A 43 -3.54 6.87 -1.90
CA GLN A 43 -3.46 8.28 -2.29
C GLN A 43 -4.68 9.11 -1.86
N GLY A 44 -5.69 8.49 -1.26
CA GLY A 44 -6.84 9.19 -0.69
C GLY A 44 -8.14 9.07 -1.46
N ASP A 45 -8.20 8.20 -2.46
CA ASP A 45 -9.42 8.01 -3.27
C ASP A 45 -10.36 7.01 -2.56
N THR A 46 -11.44 7.54 -1.98
CA THR A 46 -12.42 6.72 -1.27
C THR A 46 -13.23 5.81 -2.19
N LYS A 47 -13.43 6.21 -3.43
CA LYS A 47 -14.13 5.38 -4.42
C LYS A 47 -13.33 4.14 -4.78
N ALA A 48 -12.01 4.29 -4.86
CA ALA A 48 -11.12 3.15 -5.11
C ALA A 48 -11.19 2.16 -3.95
N LYS A 49 -11.26 2.64 -2.73
CA LYS A 49 -11.41 1.79 -1.54
C LYS A 49 -12.72 1.02 -1.57
N ASP A 50 -13.82 1.70 -1.91
CA ASP A 50 -15.12 1.05 -2.05
C ASP A 50 -15.07 -0.03 -3.12
N TRP A 51 -14.41 0.24 -4.24
CA TRP A 51 -14.22 -0.74 -5.31
C TRP A 51 -13.52 -2.00 -4.80
N LEU A 52 -12.43 -1.83 -4.01
CA LEU A 52 -11.73 -2.97 -3.42
C LEU A 52 -12.64 -3.81 -2.54
N MET A 53 -13.45 -3.17 -1.71
CA MET A 53 -14.38 -3.87 -0.83
C MET A 53 -15.45 -4.63 -1.63
N GLU A 54 -15.99 -4.00 -2.67
CA GLU A 54 -17.07 -4.59 -3.48
C GLU A 54 -16.58 -5.74 -4.36
N HIS A 55 -15.30 -5.75 -4.73
CA HIS A 55 -14.75 -6.74 -5.66
C HIS A 55 -13.94 -7.86 -4.97
N GLY A 56 -14.07 -7.98 -3.66
CA GLY A 56 -13.48 -9.09 -2.94
C GLY A 56 -12.02 -8.89 -2.55
N PHE A 57 -11.58 -7.64 -2.39
CA PHE A 57 -10.22 -7.31 -1.96
C PHE A 57 -10.19 -6.56 -0.61
N PRO A 58 -10.96 -7.01 0.41
CA PRO A 58 -10.94 -6.33 1.71
C PRO A 58 -9.56 -6.36 2.37
N HIS A 59 -8.77 -7.39 2.08
CA HIS A 59 -7.41 -7.52 2.61
C HIS A 59 -6.46 -6.45 2.07
N LEU A 60 -6.73 -5.90 0.87
CA LEU A 60 -5.98 -4.77 0.33
C LEU A 60 -6.50 -3.45 0.90
N ALA A 61 -7.82 -3.28 0.98
CA ALA A 61 -8.41 -2.10 1.60
C ALA A 61 -7.95 -1.94 3.06
N ALA A 62 -7.80 -3.05 3.79
CA ALA A 62 -7.33 -3.05 5.17
C ALA A 62 -5.88 -2.57 5.31
N ILE A 63 -5.05 -2.71 4.26
CA ILE A 63 -3.69 -2.16 4.28
C ILE A 63 -3.75 -0.65 4.47
N ASP A 64 -4.59 0.04 3.70
CA ASP A 64 -4.76 1.48 3.80
C ASP A 64 -5.22 1.89 5.20
N SER A 65 -6.23 1.22 5.71
CA SER A 65 -6.74 1.49 7.06
C SER A 65 -5.68 1.26 8.13
N ALA A 66 -4.85 0.22 7.97
CA ALA A 66 -3.75 -0.06 8.91
C ALA A 66 -2.63 0.99 8.79
N ILE A 67 -2.37 1.52 7.59
CA ILE A 67 -1.44 2.65 7.43
C ILE A 67 -1.94 3.86 8.23
N GLU A 68 -3.25 4.06 8.29
CA GLU A 68 -3.87 5.12 9.10
C GLU A 68 -3.99 4.74 10.58
N LYS A 69 -3.44 3.59 10.97
CA LYS A 69 -3.39 3.10 12.36
C LYS A 69 -4.76 2.80 12.96
N GLU A 70 -5.70 2.37 12.15
CA GLU A 70 -7.00 1.92 12.63
C GLU A 70 -6.89 0.54 13.27
N GLU A 71 -7.12 0.45 14.57
CA GLU A 71 -6.98 -0.80 15.34
C GLU A 71 -7.85 -1.93 14.80
N LYS A 72 -9.07 -1.62 14.37
CA LYS A 72 -9.99 -2.63 13.83
C LYS A 72 -9.44 -3.29 12.57
N ALA A 73 -8.77 -2.52 11.72
CA ALA A 73 -8.16 -3.05 10.51
C ALA A 73 -6.97 -3.96 10.86
N GLU A 74 -6.15 -3.55 11.81
CA GLU A 74 -5.02 -4.36 12.27
C GLU A 74 -5.50 -5.69 12.85
N GLU A 75 -6.52 -5.65 13.71
CA GLU A 75 -7.11 -6.85 14.31
C GLU A 75 -7.69 -7.78 13.24
N TRP A 76 -8.36 -7.20 12.26
CA TRP A 76 -8.94 -7.98 11.16
C TRP A 76 -7.86 -8.68 10.34
N LEU A 77 -6.76 -7.98 10.04
CA LEU A 77 -5.64 -8.57 9.30
C LEU A 77 -5.00 -9.73 10.07
N ILE A 78 -4.83 -9.58 11.37
CA ILE A 78 -4.28 -10.64 12.23
C ILE A 78 -5.24 -11.83 12.25
N LYS A 79 -6.50 -11.58 12.50
CA LYS A 79 -7.53 -12.63 12.62
C LYS A 79 -7.66 -13.45 11.34
N ASN A 80 -7.51 -12.81 10.19
CA ASN A 80 -7.67 -13.47 8.90
C ASN A 80 -6.34 -13.92 8.27
N HIS A 81 -5.26 -13.95 9.05
CA HIS A 81 -3.95 -14.45 8.66
C HIS A 81 -3.28 -13.66 7.52
N PHE A 82 -3.47 -12.35 7.51
CA PHE A 82 -2.81 -11.45 6.56
C PHE A 82 -1.64 -10.73 7.23
N GLU A 83 -0.72 -11.50 7.83
CA GLU A 83 0.43 -10.95 8.57
C GLU A 83 1.35 -10.11 7.69
N VAL A 84 1.55 -10.53 6.44
CA VAL A 84 2.39 -9.76 5.50
C VAL A 84 1.77 -8.40 5.21
N ASN A 85 0.46 -8.36 5.00
CA ASN A 85 -0.27 -7.10 4.74
C ASN A 85 -0.12 -6.15 5.92
N LEU A 86 -0.24 -6.67 7.14
CA LEU A 86 -0.10 -5.85 8.35
C LEU A 86 1.35 -5.35 8.51
N ALA A 87 2.34 -6.23 8.34
CA ALA A 87 3.74 -5.85 8.44
C ALA A 87 4.10 -4.78 7.40
N PHE A 88 3.58 -4.92 6.18
CA PHE A 88 3.76 -3.96 5.12
C PHE A 88 3.20 -2.58 5.53
N ALA A 89 1.96 -2.54 6.00
CA ALA A 89 1.33 -1.30 6.44
C ALA A 89 2.12 -0.62 7.56
N LYS A 90 2.58 -1.39 8.54
CA LYS A 90 3.39 -0.88 9.65
C LYS A 90 4.74 -0.37 9.17
N ALA A 91 5.36 -1.07 8.20
CA ALA A 91 6.64 -0.64 7.64
C ALA A 91 6.51 0.70 6.90
N VAL A 92 5.35 0.99 6.29
CA VAL A 92 5.07 2.30 5.70
C VAL A 92 5.21 3.39 6.76
N ASN A 93 4.81 3.11 8.00
CA ASN A 93 4.93 4.03 9.13
C ASN A 93 6.27 3.93 9.88
N ARG A 94 7.28 3.32 9.27
CA ARG A 94 8.63 3.20 9.83
C ARG A 94 8.68 2.40 11.13
N ASP A 95 7.80 1.41 11.28
CA ASP A 95 7.84 0.50 12.43
C ASP A 95 9.03 -0.46 12.28
N ASP A 96 9.97 -0.38 13.22
CA ASP A 96 11.21 -1.16 13.16
C ASP A 96 10.96 -2.66 13.30
N ASP A 97 10.03 -3.05 14.16
CA ASP A 97 9.71 -4.47 14.37
C ASP A 97 9.11 -5.09 13.11
N ALA A 98 8.24 -4.34 12.42
CA ALA A 98 7.63 -4.80 11.18
C ALA A 98 8.68 -4.94 10.08
N THR A 99 9.58 -3.97 9.97
CA THR A 99 10.66 -4.00 9.00
C THR A 99 11.59 -5.20 9.26
N GLU A 100 11.96 -5.43 10.50
CA GLU A 100 12.79 -6.57 10.90
C GLU A 100 12.10 -7.90 10.57
N TRP A 101 10.79 -7.98 10.85
CA TRP A 101 10.01 -9.17 10.54
C TRP A 101 10.00 -9.46 9.03
N LEU A 102 9.84 -8.43 8.20
CA LEU A 102 9.89 -8.57 6.74
C LEU A 102 11.26 -9.04 6.27
N GLU A 103 12.34 -8.51 6.83
CA GLU A 103 13.71 -8.94 6.50
C GLU A 103 13.92 -10.40 6.85
N LYS A 104 13.52 -10.82 8.04
CA LYS A 104 13.69 -12.20 8.52
C LYS A 104 12.90 -13.20 7.69
N ASN A 105 11.81 -12.78 7.09
CA ASN A 105 10.97 -13.63 6.26
C ASN A 105 11.28 -13.50 4.76
N GLU A 106 12.41 -12.88 4.42
CA GLU A 106 12.87 -12.71 3.04
C GLU A 106 11.86 -11.96 2.15
N LEU A 107 11.22 -10.94 2.74
CA LEU A 107 10.20 -10.14 2.08
C LEU A 107 10.68 -8.69 1.87
N GLN A 108 11.93 -8.54 1.45
CA GLN A 108 12.56 -7.22 1.25
C GLN A 108 11.81 -6.34 0.26
N ILE A 109 11.13 -6.95 -0.73
CA ILE A 109 10.34 -6.18 -1.70
C ILE A 109 9.33 -5.27 -0.98
N PHE A 110 8.71 -5.75 0.10
CA PHE A 110 7.72 -4.96 0.83
C PHE A 110 8.35 -3.81 1.61
N ILE A 111 9.62 -3.94 2.00
CA ILE A 111 10.36 -2.84 2.63
C ILE A 111 10.62 -1.74 1.61
N ILE A 112 11.00 -2.11 0.39
CA ILE A 112 11.21 -1.16 -0.72
C ILE A 112 9.92 -0.42 -1.04
N LEU A 113 8.80 -1.15 -1.16
CA LEU A 113 7.50 -0.55 -1.43
C LEU A 113 7.05 0.36 -0.29
N ALA A 114 7.25 -0.08 0.94
CA ALA A 114 6.90 0.72 2.12
C ALA A 114 7.65 2.05 2.13
N ASP A 115 8.92 2.03 1.77
CA ASP A 115 9.73 3.25 1.69
C ASP A 115 9.20 4.22 0.63
N LYS A 116 8.84 3.71 -0.54
CA LYS A 116 8.26 4.53 -1.61
C LYS A 116 6.95 5.19 -1.19
N ILE A 117 6.09 4.42 -0.53
CA ILE A 117 4.80 4.93 -0.04
C ILE A 117 5.02 5.94 1.08
N HIS A 118 5.92 5.66 2.00
CA HIS A 118 6.25 6.58 3.08
C HIS A 118 6.71 7.94 2.52
N LYS A 119 7.60 7.93 1.55
CA LYS A 119 8.09 9.16 0.91
C LYS A 119 6.97 9.91 0.21
N TYR A 120 6.09 9.20 -0.48
CA TYR A 120 4.93 9.81 -1.13
C TYR A 120 4.03 10.51 -0.10
N LEU A 121 3.70 9.82 0.98
CA LEU A 121 2.83 10.38 2.03
C LEU A 121 3.49 11.56 2.74
N GLU A 122 4.78 11.49 3.00
CA GLU A 122 5.56 12.58 3.61
C GLU A 122 5.56 13.81 2.70
N ASP A 123 5.82 13.65 1.41
CA ASP A 123 5.82 14.74 0.45
C ASP A 123 4.44 15.38 0.33
N LYS A 124 3.40 14.57 0.32
CA LYS A 124 2.01 15.03 0.27
C LYS A 124 1.68 15.86 1.51
N TYR A 125 2.11 15.41 2.67
CA TYR A 125 1.91 16.12 3.94
C TYR A 125 2.65 17.46 3.94
N LEU A 126 3.90 17.48 3.53
CA LEU A 126 4.72 18.70 3.47
C LEU A 126 4.14 19.71 2.48
N ASN A 127 3.70 19.27 1.32
CA ASN A 127 3.08 20.13 0.32
C ASN A 127 1.78 20.74 0.84
N PHE A 128 0.97 19.96 1.54
CA PHE A 128 -0.26 20.45 2.16
C PHE A 128 0.05 21.57 3.17
N HIS A 129 1.01 21.36 4.06
CA HIS A 129 1.40 22.35 5.05
C HIS A 129 1.99 23.60 4.42
N LYS A 130 2.76 23.44 3.35
CA LYS A 130 3.37 24.57 2.61
C LYS A 130 2.33 25.47 1.97
N ILE A 131 1.25 24.88 1.45
CA ILE A 131 0.17 25.61 0.79
C ILE A 131 -0.69 26.38 1.80
N HIS A 132 -0.85 25.84 3.00
CA HIS A 132 -1.72 26.41 4.04
C HIS A 132 -0.99 27.36 5.00
N PHE A 133 0.25 27.66 4.72
CA PHE A 133 0.94 28.72 5.40
C PHE A 133 0.66 30.06 4.72
#